data_370467d0e9296e156a09a756b5b550b0
#
_entry.id   370467d0e9296e156a09a756b5b550b0
#
_cell.length_a   1.000
_cell.length_b   1.000
_cell.length_c   1.000
_cell.angle_alpha   90.00
_cell.angle_beta   90.00
_cell.angle_gamma   90.00
#
_symmetry.space_group_name_H-M   'P 1'
#
loop_
_entity.id
_entity.type
_entity.pdbx_description
1 polymer ?
#
loop_
_entity_poly.entity_id
_entity_poly.type
_entity_poly.pdbx_seq_one_letter_code
_entity_poly.pdbx_strand_id
1 'polypeptide(L)'
;MTSRFIEIRPDNIPADGKVSFKNGFPILSFTISAQNGLLDPKTLRMVGDFNAFKDNLADPTPIRNGDGLTMNNRLGIYNLFDALTIRAVKSKMICEDIRHYNKYLNTYFGLTSSLQDQIGHLSETCLIYPNALSFRKNVIESEADSKQTNHFSAHLP
;
A
#
# COMPACT_ATOMS: atom_id res chain seq x y z
N MET A 1 28.76 10.31 5.71
CA MET A 1 27.77 9.31 6.12
C MET A 1 27.26 8.63 4.86
N THR A 2 27.41 7.33 4.74
CA THR A 2 26.86 6.56 3.61
C THR A 2 25.45 6.09 4.00
N SER A 3 24.43 6.51 3.26
CA SER A 3 23.09 6.00 3.39
C SER A 3 22.98 4.64 2.70
N ARG A 4 22.30 3.67 3.34
CA ARG A 4 22.06 2.34 2.80
C ARG A 4 20.56 2.06 2.83
N PHE A 5 20.02 1.57 1.72
CA PHE A 5 18.66 1.06 1.68
C PHE A 5 18.67 -0.43 2.05
N ILE A 6 17.69 -0.83 2.85
CA ILE A 6 17.51 -2.21 3.30
C ILE A 6 16.07 -2.60 2.96
N GLU A 7 15.91 -3.70 2.26
CA GLU A 7 14.62 -4.33 2.04
C GLU A 7 14.31 -5.29 3.21
N ILE A 8 13.12 -5.17 3.77
CA ILE A 8 12.64 -6.01 4.87
C ILE A 8 11.33 -6.65 4.43
N ARG A 9 11.25 -7.96 4.58
CA ARG A 9 10.02 -8.72 4.33
C ARG A 9 9.17 -8.78 5.61
N PRO A 10 7.84 -8.86 5.49
CA PRO A 10 7.00 -9.07 6.65
C PRO A 10 7.33 -10.38 7.38
N ASP A 11 7.33 -10.33 8.70
CA ASP A 11 7.70 -11.47 9.56
C ASP A 11 6.61 -12.55 9.60
N ASN A 12 5.37 -12.20 9.28
CA ASN A 12 4.18 -13.01 9.52
C ASN A 12 3.42 -13.41 8.24
N ILE A 13 4.07 -13.36 7.09
CA ILE A 13 3.45 -13.81 5.84
C ILE A 13 3.98 -15.20 5.43
N PRO A 14 3.19 -15.96 4.63
CA PRO A 14 3.64 -17.21 4.05
C PRO A 14 4.91 -17.06 3.21
N ALA A 15 5.63 -18.17 2.99
CA ALA A 15 6.88 -18.17 2.24
C ALA A 15 6.74 -17.70 0.78
N ASP A 16 5.54 -17.78 0.20
CA ASP A 16 5.22 -17.28 -1.13
C ASP A 16 5.07 -15.75 -1.20
N GLY A 17 5.14 -15.07 -0.05
CA GLY A 17 5.04 -13.62 0.04
C GLY A 17 3.65 -13.05 -0.22
N LYS A 18 2.62 -13.89 -0.32
CA LYS A 18 1.26 -13.46 -0.65
C LYS A 18 0.42 -13.24 0.60
N VAL A 19 -0.31 -12.15 0.62
CA VAL A 19 -1.27 -11.79 1.67
C VAL A 19 -2.65 -11.70 1.07
N SER A 20 -3.62 -12.40 1.66
CA SER A 20 -4.99 -12.43 1.17
C SER A 20 -5.95 -11.76 2.15
N PHE A 21 -6.86 -10.95 1.63
CA PHE A 21 -7.96 -10.34 2.39
C PHE A 21 -9.22 -11.22 2.43
N LYS A 22 -9.17 -12.43 1.88
CA LYS A 22 -10.33 -13.33 1.79
C LYS A 22 -10.94 -13.67 3.14
N ASN A 23 -10.11 -13.82 4.17
CA ASN A 23 -10.53 -14.24 5.52
C ASN A 23 -10.52 -13.08 6.54
N GLY A 24 -10.61 -11.85 6.08
CA GLY A 24 -10.60 -10.66 6.92
C GLY A 24 -9.44 -9.73 6.62
N PHE A 25 -9.12 -8.85 7.58
CA PHE A 25 -8.04 -7.88 7.44
C PHE A 25 -6.72 -8.47 7.93
N PRO A 26 -5.77 -8.78 7.05
CA PRO A 26 -4.48 -9.29 7.46
C PRO A 26 -3.68 -8.21 8.19
N ILE A 27 -2.89 -8.64 9.18
CA ILE A 27 -1.90 -7.79 9.85
C ILE A 27 -0.55 -8.09 9.21
N LEU A 28 0.12 -7.05 8.71
CA LEU A 28 1.50 -7.12 8.25
C LEU A 28 2.43 -6.63 9.35
N SER A 29 3.37 -7.46 9.77
CA SER A 29 4.31 -7.16 10.82
C SER A 29 5.73 -7.15 10.28
N PHE A 30 6.46 -6.08 10.55
CA PHE A 30 7.86 -5.91 10.13
C PHE A 30 8.72 -5.60 11.34
N THR A 31 9.82 -6.32 11.49
CA THR A 31 10.84 -6.01 12.51
C THR A 31 12.00 -5.28 11.85
N ILE A 32 12.17 -4.00 12.22
CA ILE A 32 13.28 -3.18 11.74
C ILE A 32 14.37 -3.17 12.82
N SER A 33 15.56 -3.65 12.47
CA SER A 33 16.74 -3.63 13.34
C SER A 33 17.81 -2.74 12.76
N ALA A 34 18.11 -1.64 13.45
CA ALA A 34 19.23 -0.76 13.11
C ALA A 34 20.49 -1.24 13.85
N GLN A 35 21.18 -2.23 13.30
CA GLN A 35 22.36 -2.81 13.96
C GLN A 35 23.55 -1.86 14.03
N ASN A 36 23.70 -0.93 13.08
CA ASN A 36 24.85 -0.03 12.99
C ASN A 36 24.49 1.36 12.41
N GLY A 37 23.34 1.90 12.73
CA GLY A 37 22.94 3.20 12.22
C GLY A 37 21.66 3.76 12.80
N LEU A 38 21.28 4.94 12.35
CA LEU A 38 20.01 5.58 12.65
C LEU A 38 19.03 5.30 11.51
N LEU A 39 17.80 4.93 11.86
CA LEU A 39 16.71 4.84 10.91
C LEU A 39 16.17 6.25 10.62
N ASP A 40 16.11 6.62 9.34
CA ASP A 40 15.36 7.80 8.94
C ASP A 40 13.90 7.39 8.62
N PRO A 41 12.94 7.70 9.49
CA PRO A 41 11.56 7.27 9.31
C PRO A 41 10.92 7.86 8.05
N LYS A 42 11.39 9.01 7.57
CA LYS A 42 10.89 9.64 6.33
C LYS A 42 11.20 8.83 5.06
N THR A 43 12.11 7.87 5.14
CA THR A 43 12.49 7.01 4.01
C THR A 43 11.77 5.67 4.00
N LEU A 44 10.95 5.39 5.00
CA LEU A 44 10.18 4.15 5.07
C LEU A 44 9.17 4.09 3.93
N ARG A 45 9.25 3.02 3.16
CA ARG A 45 8.30 2.73 2.08
C ARG A 45 7.83 1.30 2.17
N MET A 46 6.56 1.10 1.88
CA MET A 46 6.00 -0.21 1.64
C MET A 46 5.87 -0.42 0.14
N VAL A 47 6.46 -1.49 -0.36
CA VAL A 47 6.51 -1.84 -1.78
C VAL A 47 5.82 -3.19 -1.99
N GLY A 48 5.05 -3.31 -3.04
CA GLY A 48 4.37 -4.56 -3.36
C GLY A 48 3.51 -4.46 -4.61
N ASP A 49 2.87 -5.58 -4.92
CA ASP A 49 1.91 -5.69 -6.01
C ASP A 49 0.52 -5.96 -5.44
N PHE A 50 -0.48 -5.29 -5.97
CA PHE A 50 -1.88 -5.50 -5.61
C PHE A 50 -2.60 -6.22 -6.74
N ASN A 51 -3.15 -7.39 -6.44
CA ASN A 51 -3.94 -8.17 -7.38
C ASN A 51 -5.32 -8.46 -6.81
N ALA A 52 -6.34 -8.37 -7.64
CA ALA A 52 -7.72 -8.66 -7.28
C ALA A 52 -8.26 -9.82 -8.12
N PHE A 53 -9.03 -10.70 -7.47
CA PHE A 53 -9.62 -11.88 -8.08
C PHE A 53 -11.11 -11.93 -7.76
N LYS A 54 -11.90 -12.42 -8.69
CA LYS A 54 -13.27 -12.83 -8.42
C LYS A 54 -13.23 -14.11 -7.58
N ASP A 55 -14.01 -14.13 -6.50
CA ASP A 55 -14.12 -15.33 -5.68
C ASP A 55 -15.00 -16.35 -6.40
N ASN A 56 -14.35 -17.25 -7.11
CA ASN A 56 -14.98 -18.49 -7.53
C ASN A 56 -14.36 -19.61 -6.70
N LEU A 57 -15.16 -20.37 -5.96
CA LEU A 57 -14.74 -21.34 -4.95
C LEU A 57 -13.73 -22.39 -5.45
N ALA A 58 -13.72 -22.67 -6.75
CA ALA A 58 -12.86 -23.67 -7.35
C ALA A 58 -11.60 -23.10 -8.03
N ASP A 59 -11.70 -21.90 -8.61
CA ASP A 59 -10.61 -21.29 -9.38
C ASP A 59 -10.75 -19.75 -9.34
N PRO A 60 -9.88 -19.05 -8.61
CA PRO A 60 -9.93 -17.58 -8.53
C PRO A 60 -9.64 -16.98 -9.90
N THR A 61 -10.63 -16.35 -10.49
CA THR A 61 -10.51 -15.71 -11.80
C THR A 61 -9.99 -14.27 -11.62
N PRO A 62 -8.93 -13.87 -12.34
CA PRO A 62 -8.44 -12.49 -12.31
C PRO A 62 -9.52 -11.48 -12.71
N ILE A 63 -9.52 -10.32 -12.07
CA ILE A 63 -10.41 -9.21 -12.42
C ILE A 63 -9.97 -8.59 -13.73
N ARG A 64 -10.94 -8.35 -14.60
CA ARG A 64 -10.78 -7.72 -15.91
C ARG A 64 -11.34 -6.30 -15.90
N ASN A 65 -10.93 -5.50 -16.88
CA ASN A 65 -11.41 -4.12 -17.06
C ASN A 65 -12.94 -4.00 -17.06
N GLY A 66 -13.65 -4.95 -17.68
CA GLY A 66 -15.11 -4.98 -17.71
C GLY A 66 -15.80 -5.22 -16.37
N ASP A 67 -15.08 -5.62 -15.34
CA ASP A 67 -15.65 -5.91 -14.01
C ASP A 67 -15.86 -4.65 -13.16
N GLY A 68 -15.29 -3.51 -13.57
CA GLY A 68 -15.55 -2.22 -12.97
C GLY A 68 -14.95 -2.02 -11.56
N LEU A 69 -13.99 -2.85 -11.14
CA LEU A 69 -13.29 -2.61 -9.88
C LEU A 69 -12.33 -1.43 -10.04
N THR A 70 -12.46 -0.44 -9.18
CA THR A 70 -11.63 0.76 -9.20
C THR A 70 -10.98 1.01 -7.83
N MET A 71 -9.76 1.57 -7.85
CA MET A 71 -9.14 2.09 -6.63
C MET A 71 -9.78 3.41 -6.20
N ASN A 72 -9.69 3.69 -4.91
CA ASN A 72 -10.08 5.01 -4.39
C ASN A 72 -9.22 6.09 -5.06
N ASN A 73 -9.87 7.07 -5.69
CA ASN A 73 -9.20 8.11 -6.47
C ASN A 73 -8.44 9.17 -5.64
N ARG A 74 -8.57 9.17 -4.32
CA ARG A 74 -7.84 10.07 -3.41
C ARG A 74 -6.75 9.37 -2.61
N LEU A 75 -6.95 8.10 -2.31
CA LEU A 75 -6.07 7.35 -1.41
C LEU A 75 -5.30 6.23 -2.11
N GLY A 76 -5.78 5.78 -3.29
CA GLY A 76 -5.15 4.66 -3.97
C GLY A 76 -4.96 3.47 -3.04
N ILE A 77 -3.74 2.96 -2.99
CA ILE A 77 -3.37 1.80 -2.16
C ILE A 77 -3.53 2.03 -0.66
N TYR A 78 -3.43 3.27 -0.19
CA TYR A 78 -3.59 3.58 1.24
C TYR A 78 -4.98 3.29 1.78
N ASN A 79 -6.00 3.21 0.90
CA ASN A 79 -7.35 2.85 1.31
C ASN A 79 -7.47 1.42 1.87
N LEU A 80 -6.50 0.56 1.60
CA LEU A 80 -6.46 -0.81 2.09
C LEU A 80 -5.94 -0.93 3.53
N PHE A 81 -5.33 0.14 4.09
CA PHE A 81 -4.76 0.12 5.43
C PHE A 81 -5.68 0.82 6.42
N ASP A 82 -6.21 0.06 7.39
CA ASP A 82 -7.07 0.61 8.43
C ASP A 82 -6.29 1.14 9.63
N ALA A 83 -5.17 0.51 9.97
CA ALA A 83 -4.37 0.93 11.11
C ALA A 83 -2.86 0.83 10.85
N LEU A 84 -2.11 1.72 11.49
CA LEU A 84 -0.65 1.69 11.55
C LEU A 84 -0.22 1.75 13.01
N THR A 85 0.55 0.76 13.47
CA THR A 85 1.11 0.76 14.83
C THR A 85 2.62 0.58 14.77
N ILE A 86 3.34 1.48 15.42
CA ILE A 86 4.80 1.42 15.56
C ILE A 86 5.14 1.16 17.03
N ARG A 87 5.94 0.13 17.29
CA ARG A 87 6.33 -0.28 18.65
C ARG A 87 7.83 -0.48 18.76
N ALA A 88 8.38 -0.09 19.89
CA ALA A 88 9.75 -0.43 20.24
C ALA A 88 9.81 -1.89 20.73
N VAL A 89 10.58 -2.75 20.05
CA VAL A 89 10.59 -4.20 20.31
C VAL A 89 11.02 -4.53 21.75
N LYS A 90 12.08 -3.91 22.25
CA LYS A 90 12.63 -4.20 23.59
C LYS A 90 11.73 -3.71 24.72
N SER A 91 11.28 -2.47 24.67
CA SER A 91 10.45 -1.87 25.73
C SER A 91 8.96 -2.18 25.58
N LYS A 92 8.55 -2.73 24.43
CA LYS A 92 7.14 -2.89 24.04
C LYS A 92 6.33 -1.59 24.06
N MET A 93 7.01 -0.46 24.16
CA MET A 93 6.38 0.85 24.15
C MET A 93 5.78 1.13 22.76
N ILE A 94 4.55 1.59 22.75
CA ILE A 94 3.90 2.07 21.53
C ILE A 94 4.45 3.46 21.25
N CYS A 95 5.12 3.62 20.12
CA CYS A 95 5.62 4.90 19.65
C CYS A 95 4.54 5.66 18.90
N GLU A 96 3.74 4.94 18.13
CA GLU A 96 2.64 5.50 17.33
C GLU A 96 1.53 4.46 17.15
N ASP A 97 0.28 4.87 17.26
CA ASP A 97 -0.90 4.04 17.02
C ASP A 97 -1.98 4.88 16.33
N ILE A 98 -2.05 4.75 15.02
CA ILE A 98 -3.03 5.47 14.20
C ILE A 98 -4.12 4.48 13.78
N ARG A 99 -5.30 4.64 14.35
CA ARG A 99 -6.50 3.93 13.95
C ARG A 99 -7.23 4.69 12.86
N HIS A 100 -7.90 3.96 11.97
CA HIS A 100 -8.51 4.54 10.78
C HIS A 100 -7.51 5.34 9.94
N TYR A 101 -6.37 4.72 9.70
CA TYR A 101 -5.24 5.30 8.99
C TYR A 101 -5.62 5.86 7.62
N ASN A 102 -6.51 5.18 6.90
CA ASN A 102 -7.08 5.64 5.65
C ASN A 102 -7.83 6.99 5.78
N LYS A 103 -8.60 7.18 6.85
CA LYS A 103 -9.30 8.46 7.10
C LYS A 103 -8.33 9.58 7.44
N TYR A 104 -7.33 9.27 8.27
CA TYR A 104 -6.26 10.21 8.58
C TYR A 104 -5.55 10.68 7.30
N LEU A 105 -5.13 9.76 6.44
CA LEU A 105 -4.45 10.10 5.19
C LEU A 105 -5.33 10.86 4.21
N ASN A 106 -6.63 10.56 4.16
CA ASN A 106 -7.56 11.32 3.31
C ASN A 106 -7.60 12.80 3.70
N THR A 107 -7.60 13.09 5.00
CA THR A 107 -7.53 14.46 5.51
C THR A 107 -6.15 15.08 5.25
N TYR A 108 -5.10 14.33 5.54
CA TYR A 108 -3.71 14.78 5.35
C TYR A 108 -3.43 15.15 3.90
N PHE A 109 -3.72 14.26 2.94
CA PHE A 109 -3.51 14.57 1.52
C PHE A 109 -4.41 15.69 1.01
N GLY A 110 -5.63 15.81 1.54
CA GLY A 110 -6.51 16.93 1.20
C GLY A 110 -5.98 18.30 1.63
N LEU A 111 -5.15 18.33 2.67
CA LEU A 111 -4.58 19.58 3.21
C LEU A 111 -3.16 19.86 2.69
N THR A 112 -2.39 18.83 2.38
CA THR A 112 -0.94 18.96 2.13
C THR A 112 -0.52 18.76 0.68
N SER A 113 -1.30 18.00 -0.11
CA SER A 113 -0.93 17.70 -1.49
C SER A 113 -1.69 18.57 -2.49
N SER A 114 -0.97 19.15 -3.44
CA SER A 114 -1.58 19.81 -4.58
C SER A 114 -2.18 18.81 -5.57
N LEU A 115 -3.10 19.26 -6.41
CA LEU A 115 -3.64 18.42 -7.49
C LEU A 115 -2.52 17.92 -8.43
N GLN A 116 -1.49 18.72 -8.63
CA GLN A 116 -0.35 18.36 -9.48
C GLN A 116 0.48 17.23 -8.87
N ASP A 117 0.70 17.23 -7.55
CA ASP A 117 1.37 16.14 -6.84
C ASP A 117 0.57 14.85 -6.92
N GLN A 118 -0.75 14.94 -6.81
CA GLN A 118 -1.65 13.79 -6.89
C GLN A 118 -1.68 13.18 -8.30
N ILE A 119 -1.68 14.00 -9.35
CA ILE A 119 -1.66 13.54 -10.75
C ILE A 119 -0.28 12.99 -11.14
N GLY A 120 0.80 13.54 -10.58
CA GLY A 120 2.16 13.16 -10.88
C GLY A 120 2.67 11.98 -10.04
N HIS A 121 3.53 12.27 -9.11
CA HIS A 121 4.26 11.28 -8.32
C HIS A 121 3.37 10.31 -7.53
N LEU A 122 2.32 10.81 -6.88
CA LEU A 122 1.43 9.95 -6.09
C LEU A 122 0.59 9.01 -6.96
N SER A 123 0.27 9.40 -8.18
CA SER A 123 -0.48 8.51 -9.09
C SER A 123 0.34 7.28 -9.49
N GLU A 124 1.63 7.47 -9.74
CA GLU A 124 2.50 6.40 -10.19
C GLU A 124 2.96 5.49 -9.04
N THR A 125 3.19 6.07 -7.86
CA THR A 125 3.74 5.31 -6.74
C THR A 125 2.68 4.72 -5.80
N CYS A 126 1.54 5.38 -5.66
CA CYS A 126 0.51 5.01 -4.70
C CYS A 126 -0.82 4.61 -5.34
N LEU A 127 -0.88 4.48 -6.66
CA LEU A 127 -2.10 4.16 -7.41
C LEU A 127 -3.23 5.19 -7.14
N ILE A 128 -2.88 6.47 -6.99
CA ILE A 128 -3.82 7.56 -6.78
C ILE A 128 -4.10 8.25 -8.12
N TYR A 129 -5.35 8.21 -8.57
CA TYR A 129 -5.75 8.81 -9.84
C TYR A 129 -6.93 9.76 -9.65
N PRO A 130 -6.70 11.02 -9.23
CA PRO A 130 -7.77 11.94 -8.83
C PRO A 130 -8.59 12.49 -10.01
N ASN A 131 -8.10 12.39 -11.23
CA ASN A 131 -8.73 12.97 -12.40
C ASN A 131 -9.73 11.99 -13.05
N ALA A 132 -10.94 12.47 -13.33
CA ALA A 132 -11.97 11.71 -14.05
C ALA A 132 -11.52 11.24 -15.44
N LEU A 133 -10.65 11.98 -16.10
CA LEU A 133 -10.03 11.57 -17.39
C LEU A 133 -9.09 10.37 -17.24
N SER A 134 -8.63 10.11 -16.05
CA SER A 134 -7.79 8.95 -15.69
C SER A 134 -8.61 7.76 -15.21
N PHE A 135 -9.92 7.76 -15.41
CA PHE A 135 -10.82 6.69 -14.96
C PHE A 135 -10.32 5.30 -15.37
N ARG A 136 -9.79 5.15 -16.58
CA ARG A 136 -9.22 3.89 -17.05
C ARG A 136 -8.00 3.42 -16.23
N LYS A 137 -7.25 4.34 -15.65
CA LYS A 137 -6.09 4.00 -14.80
C LYS A 137 -6.51 3.60 -13.38
N ASN A 138 -7.71 3.99 -12.94
CA ASN A 138 -8.25 3.57 -11.65
C ASN A 138 -8.80 2.14 -11.66
N VAL A 139 -9.05 1.57 -12.83
CA VAL A 139 -9.55 0.22 -12.97
C VAL A 139 -8.43 -0.76 -12.65
N ILE A 140 -8.72 -1.72 -11.80
CA ILE A 140 -7.78 -2.78 -11.43
C ILE A 140 -7.98 -3.93 -12.42
N GLU A 141 -6.91 -4.28 -13.10
CA GLU A 141 -6.82 -5.49 -13.92
C GLU A 141 -5.76 -6.41 -13.35
N SER A 142 -6.10 -7.66 -13.18
CA SER A 142 -5.18 -8.70 -12.66
C SER A 142 -5.02 -9.85 -13.64
N GLU A 143 -5.46 -9.69 -14.89
CA GLU A 143 -5.29 -10.68 -15.93
C GLU A 143 -3.82 -10.77 -16.38
N ALA A 144 -3.33 -11.97 -16.66
CA ALA A 144 -1.93 -12.22 -17.01
C ALA A 144 -1.44 -11.41 -18.23
N ASP A 145 -2.34 -11.12 -19.16
CA ASP A 145 -2.04 -10.34 -20.36
C ASP A 145 -2.32 -8.83 -20.20
N SER A 146 -2.70 -8.40 -19.00
CA SER A 146 -2.91 -6.99 -18.71
C SER A 146 -1.61 -6.21 -18.80
N LYS A 147 -1.65 -5.08 -19.48
CA LYS A 147 -0.54 -4.12 -19.51
C LYS A 147 -0.49 -3.23 -18.27
N GLN A 148 -1.45 -3.38 -17.37
CA GLN A 148 -1.54 -2.58 -16.17
C GLN A 148 -0.64 -3.18 -15.09
N THR A 149 0.25 -2.36 -14.57
CA THR A 149 1.06 -2.69 -13.40
C THR A 149 0.31 -2.22 -12.17
N ASN A 150 0.03 -3.15 -11.25
CA ASN A 150 -0.53 -2.85 -9.92
C ASN A 150 0.58 -2.74 -8.86
N HIS A 151 1.79 -2.42 -9.30
CA HIS A 151 2.94 -2.18 -8.42
C HIS A 151 2.77 -0.85 -7.68
N PHE A 152 3.07 -0.84 -6.39
CA PHE A 152 3.02 0.37 -5.58
C PHE A 152 4.27 0.53 -4.71
N SER A 153 4.59 1.78 -4.40
CA SER A 153 5.64 2.16 -3.47
C SER A 153 5.12 3.28 -2.56
N ALA A 154 4.39 2.90 -1.53
CA ALA A 154 3.73 3.82 -0.62
C ALA A 154 4.65 4.26 0.51
N HIS A 155 4.78 5.58 0.72
CA HIS A 155 5.45 6.11 1.89
C HIS A 155 4.62 5.81 3.14
N LEU A 156 5.30 5.41 4.20
CA LEU A 156 4.73 5.39 5.54
C LEU A 156 5.08 6.74 6.18
N PRO A 157 4.09 7.59 6.51
CA PRO A 157 4.33 8.88 7.14
C PRO A 157 4.83 8.73 8.56
#